data_7b3b698bbbc7572e4967b8e1957d1339
#
_entry.id   7b3b698bbbc7572e4967b8e1957d1339
#
_cell.length_a   1.000
_cell.length_b   1.000
_cell.length_c   1.000
_cell.angle_alpha   90.00
_cell.angle_beta   90.00
_cell.angle_gamma   90.00
#
_symmetry.space_group_name_H-M   'P 1'
#
loop_
_entity.id
_entity.type
_entity.pdbx_description
1 polymer ?
#
loop_
_entity_poly.entity_id
_entity_poly.type
_entity_poly.pdbx_seq_one_letter_code
_entity_poly.pdbx_strand_id
1 'polypeptide(L)'
;MRQSPEWYDRMYNNRALVPDFADHLQRWTEQSKTARKLLGGLTDISYGAGPNETLDIFPANAANAPVMVFLHGGYWRSLDKSDQSFI
;
A
#
# COMPACT_ATOMS: atom_id res chain seq x y z
N MET A 1 33.14 12.50 -9.83
CA MET A 1 33.07 11.68 -11.05
C MET A 1 31.62 11.18 -11.22
N ARG A 2 31.04 11.41 -12.37
CA ARG A 2 29.70 10.91 -12.66
C ARG A 2 29.75 9.45 -13.05
N GLN A 3 28.79 8.68 -12.56
CA GLN A 3 28.59 7.29 -12.97
C GLN A 3 27.74 7.24 -14.26
N SER A 4 27.78 6.11 -14.95
CA SER A 4 26.98 5.90 -16.15
C SER A 4 25.47 5.75 -15.82
N PRO A 5 24.56 5.99 -16.79
CA PRO A 5 23.15 5.72 -16.60
C PRO A 5 22.89 4.27 -16.17
N GLU A 6 23.62 3.31 -16.72
CA GLU A 6 23.50 1.88 -16.39
C GLU A 6 23.90 1.60 -14.93
N TRP A 7 24.90 2.34 -14.42
CA TRP A 7 25.28 2.23 -13.02
C TRP A 7 24.15 2.70 -12.10
N TYR A 8 23.53 3.85 -12.42
CA TYR A 8 22.40 4.36 -11.64
C TYR A 8 21.22 3.41 -11.68
N ASP A 9 20.89 2.84 -12.82
CA ASP A 9 19.83 1.86 -12.92
C ASP A 9 20.08 0.66 -12.00
N ARG A 10 21.29 0.10 -12.03
CA ARG A 10 21.63 -1.03 -11.14
C ARG A 10 21.53 -0.70 -9.66
N MET A 11 21.92 0.54 -9.28
CA MET A 11 21.93 0.92 -7.86
C MET A 11 20.56 1.32 -7.33
N TYR A 12 19.72 1.87 -8.17
CA TYR A 12 18.45 2.47 -7.74
C TYR A 12 17.19 1.77 -8.28
N ASN A 13 17.34 0.78 -9.14
CA ASN A 13 16.21 -0.02 -9.59
C ASN A 13 15.85 -1.06 -8.53
N ASN A 14 14.98 -0.69 -7.61
CA ASN A 14 14.61 -1.51 -6.47
C ASN A 14 14.01 -2.86 -6.87
N ARG A 15 13.25 -2.90 -7.96
CA ARG A 15 12.67 -4.15 -8.44
C ARG A 15 13.72 -5.14 -8.89
N ALA A 16 14.78 -4.66 -9.54
CA ALA A 16 15.90 -5.50 -9.96
C ALA A 16 16.77 -5.94 -8.78
N LEU A 17 16.87 -5.09 -7.73
CA LEU A 17 17.65 -5.40 -6.53
C LEU A 17 16.96 -6.40 -5.62
N VAL A 18 15.64 -6.56 -5.72
CA VAL A 18 14.85 -7.53 -4.95
C VAL A 18 14.20 -8.51 -5.92
N PRO A 19 14.88 -9.64 -6.26
CA PRO A 19 14.37 -10.56 -7.29
C PRO A 19 13.01 -11.16 -6.97
N ASP A 20 12.66 -11.28 -5.68
CA ASP A 20 11.39 -11.84 -5.21
C ASP A 20 10.36 -10.77 -4.84
N PHE A 21 10.48 -9.55 -5.38
CA PHE A 21 9.57 -8.46 -5.02
C PHE A 21 8.10 -8.81 -5.29
N ALA A 22 7.82 -9.56 -6.36
CA ALA A 22 6.46 -9.98 -6.70
C ALA A 22 5.84 -10.87 -5.62
N ASP A 23 6.63 -11.73 -4.99
CA ASP A 23 6.17 -12.59 -3.89
C ASP A 23 5.80 -11.77 -2.66
N HIS A 24 6.56 -10.73 -2.36
CA HIS A 24 6.23 -9.81 -1.27
C HIS A 24 4.93 -9.07 -1.54
N LEU A 25 4.72 -8.54 -2.75
CA LEU A 25 3.49 -7.86 -3.13
C LEU A 25 2.28 -8.79 -3.04
N GLN A 26 2.41 -10.01 -3.50
CA GLN A 26 1.35 -11.01 -3.42
C GLN A 26 0.97 -11.32 -1.98
N ARG A 27 1.96 -11.46 -1.10
CA ARG A 27 1.74 -11.69 0.32
C ARG A 27 0.98 -10.52 0.96
N TRP A 28 1.36 -9.31 0.65
CA TRP A 28 0.66 -8.12 1.16
C TRP A 28 -0.79 -8.08 0.70
N THR A 29 -1.04 -8.39 -0.56
CA THR A 29 -2.39 -8.44 -1.10
C THR A 29 -3.24 -9.49 -0.38
N GLU A 30 -2.69 -10.69 -0.15
CA GLU A 30 -3.40 -11.76 0.54
C GLU A 30 -3.64 -11.45 2.01
N GLN A 31 -2.64 -10.92 2.70
CA GLN A 31 -2.77 -10.49 4.09
C GLN A 31 -3.79 -9.36 4.23
N SER A 32 -3.85 -8.47 3.25
CA SER A 32 -4.81 -7.37 3.22
C SER A 32 -6.24 -7.87 3.05
N LYS A 33 -6.47 -8.86 2.18
CA LYS A 33 -7.78 -9.51 2.05
C LYS A 33 -8.23 -10.13 3.37
N THR A 34 -7.33 -10.84 4.04
CA THR A 34 -7.61 -11.46 5.34
C THR A 34 -7.92 -10.41 6.39
N ALA A 35 -7.14 -9.34 6.45
CA ALA A 35 -7.34 -8.25 7.41
C ALA A 35 -8.70 -7.58 7.23
N ARG A 36 -9.08 -7.25 5.99
CA ARG A 36 -10.40 -6.65 5.71
C ARG A 36 -11.54 -7.57 6.15
N LYS A 37 -11.39 -8.87 5.93
CA LYS A 37 -12.40 -9.85 6.29
C LYS A 37 -12.56 -10.00 7.81
N LEU A 38 -11.45 -9.97 8.55
CA LEU A 38 -11.43 -10.15 9.99
C LEU A 38 -11.82 -8.88 10.76
N LEU A 39 -11.42 -7.71 10.27
CA LEU A 39 -11.57 -6.46 11.01
C LEU A 39 -12.90 -5.75 10.73
N GLY A 40 -13.65 -6.19 9.73
CA GLY A 40 -14.95 -5.62 9.43
C GLY A 40 -14.92 -4.14 9.10
N GLY A 41 -13.87 -3.69 8.39
CA GLY A 41 -13.70 -2.28 8.05
C GLY A 41 -14.73 -1.76 7.07
N LEU A 42 -14.82 -0.44 6.98
CA LEU A 42 -15.61 0.26 5.98
C LEU A 42 -14.70 0.57 4.79
N THR A 43 -14.96 -0.04 3.65
CA THR A 43 -14.10 0.10 2.48
C THR A 43 -14.73 1.00 1.41
N ASP A 44 -13.88 1.60 0.58
CA ASP A 44 -14.27 2.40 -0.58
C ASP A 44 -15.18 3.58 -0.23
N ILE A 45 -14.89 4.26 0.87
CA ILE A 45 -15.61 5.47 1.26
C ILE A 45 -15.14 6.63 0.39
N SER A 46 -16.04 7.19 -0.39
CA SER A 46 -15.74 8.31 -1.27
C SER A 46 -15.47 9.59 -0.48
N TYR A 47 -14.40 10.30 -0.84
CA TYR A 47 -14.12 11.64 -0.29
C TYR A 47 -14.08 12.73 -1.39
N GLY A 48 -14.39 12.35 -2.62
CA GLY A 48 -14.44 13.25 -3.75
C GLY A 48 -15.24 12.66 -4.91
N ALA A 49 -15.32 13.38 -6.02
CA ALA A 49 -16.11 12.97 -7.18
C ALA A 49 -15.41 11.93 -8.08
N GLY A 50 -14.09 11.80 -7.96
CA GLY A 50 -13.32 10.88 -8.81
C GLY A 50 -13.45 9.42 -8.37
N PRO A 51 -13.34 8.47 -9.31
CA PRO A 51 -13.50 7.04 -9.00
C PRO A 51 -12.41 6.49 -8.08
N ASN A 52 -11.25 7.13 -8.04
CA ASN A 52 -10.14 6.74 -7.17
C ASN A 52 -10.05 7.55 -5.88
N GLU A 53 -10.99 8.46 -5.65
CA GLU A 53 -11.03 9.27 -4.44
C GLU A 53 -11.81 8.55 -3.35
N THR A 54 -11.26 7.42 -2.92
CA THR A 54 -11.86 6.57 -1.87
C THR A 54 -10.81 6.22 -0.82
N LEU A 55 -11.30 5.94 0.39
CA LEU A 55 -10.48 5.50 1.51
C LEU A 55 -11.15 4.34 2.24
N ASP A 56 -10.37 3.64 3.03
CA ASP A 56 -10.87 2.58 3.91
C ASP A 56 -10.72 3.01 5.37
N ILE A 57 -11.70 2.67 6.21
CA ILE A 57 -11.67 2.96 7.64
C ILE A 57 -11.78 1.64 8.41
N PHE A 58 -10.85 1.42 9.33
CA PHE A 58 -10.88 0.29 10.26
C PHE A 58 -11.05 0.83 11.67
N PRO A 59 -12.28 0.84 12.22
CA PRO A 59 -12.53 1.40 13.54
C PRO A 59 -11.82 0.64 14.65
N ALA A 60 -11.31 1.37 15.65
CA ALA A 60 -10.79 0.76 16.87
C ALA A 60 -11.95 0.32 17.78
N ASN A 61 -11.65 -0.63 18.68
CA ASN A 61 -12.63 -1.15 19.64
C ASN A 61 -12.84 -0.24 20.87
N ALA A 62 -12.13 0.89 20.93
CA ALA A 62 -12.19 1.80 22.07
C ALA A 62 -12.69 3.18 21.63
N ALA A 63 -13.53 3.81 22.48
CA ALA A 63 -13.94 5.19 22.28
C ALA A 63 -12.73 6.13 22.46
N ASN A 64 -12.71 7.23 21.71
CA ASN A 64 -11.65 8.24 21.77
C ASN A 64 -10.25 7.72 21.46
N ALA A 65 -10.15 6.63 20.69
CA ALA A 65 -8.87 6.10 20.25
C ALA A 65 -8.17 7.06 19.30
N PRO A 66 -6.82 7.11 19.30
CA PRO A 66 -6.07 7.86 18.31
C PRO A 66 -6.37 7.40 16.88
N VAL A 67 -6.28 8.33 15.93
CA VAL A 67 -6.45 8.03 14.51
C VAL A 67 -5.09 7.93 13.85
N MET A 68 -4.83 6.80 13.17
CA MET A 68 -3.67 6.65 12.31
C MET A 68 -4.11 6.75 10.85
N VAL A 69 -3.45 7.62 10.09
CA VAL A 69 -3.68 7.74 8.65
C VAL A 69 -2.49 7.13 7.92
N PHE A 70 -2.76 6.17 7.05
CA PHE A 70 -1.73 5.54 6.23
C PHE A 70 -1.96 5.86 4.76
N LEU A 71 -0.93 6.36 4.10
CA LEU A 71 -0.90 6.60 2.66
C LEU A 71 0.04 5.59 2.03
N HIS A 72 -0.50 4.77 1.10
CA HIS A 72 0.30 3.72 0.49
C HIS A 72 1.42 4.28 -0.40
N GLY A 73 2.51 3.51 -0.52
CA GLY A 73 3.61 3.79 -1.42
C GLY A 73 3.28 3.37 -2.85
N GLY A 74 4.30 3.32 -3.70
CA GLY A 74 4.20 2.90 -5.10
C GLY A 74 4.60 3.98 -6.08
N TYR A 75 5.08 5.11 -5.59
CA TYR A 75 5.57 6.24 -6.39
C TYR A 75 4.50 6.73 -7.38
N TRP A 76 3.20 6.71 -6.94
CA TRP A 76 2.04 7.05 -7.77
C TRP A 76 1.89 6.21 -9.05
N ARG A 77 2.60 5.08 -9.17
CA ARG A 77 2.60 4.21 -10.35
C ARG A 77 2.05 2.82 -10.11
N SER A 78 2.08 2.37 -8.86
CA SER A 78 1.68 1.01 -8.51
C SER A 78 1.11 0.98 -7.11
N LEU A 79 0.52 -0.15 -6.76
CA LEU A 79 -0.15 -0.43 -5.51
C LEU A 79 -1.49 0.31 -5.37
N ASP A 80 -2.27 -0.15 -4.45
CA ASP A 80 -3.56 0.41 -4.10
C ASP A 80 -3.77 0.25 -2.60
N LYS A 81 -4.68 1.03 -2.03
CA LYS A 81 -5.00 0.92 -0.60
C LYS A 81 -5.40 -0.49 -0.18
N SER A 82 -6.04 -1.23 -1.08
CA SER A 82 -6.45 -2.62 -0.82
C SER A 82 -5.29 -3.58 -0.63
N ASP A 83 -4.08 -3.23 -1.12
CA ASP A 83 -2.87 -4.05 -0.95
C ASP A 83 -2.16 -3.78 0.38
N GLN A 84 -2.61 -2.79 1.14
CA GLN A 84 -1.97 -2.32 2.37
C GLN A 84 -2.85 -2.49 3.61
N SER A 85 -4.00 -3.13 3.50
CA SER A 85 -4.93 -3.31 4.62
C SER A 85 -4.36 -4.20 5.73
N PHE A 86 -3.23 -4.86 5.49
CA PHE A 86 -2.58 -5.69 6.50
C PHE A 86 -1.85 -4.88 7.59
N ILE A 87 -1.59 -3.59 7.36
CA ILE A 87 -0.94 -2.69 8.31
C ILE A 87 -1.85 -2.37 9.49
#